data_2c028e6e7180699e59226f5897510a9e
#
_entry.id   2c028e6e7180699e59226f5897510a9e
#
_cell.length_a   1.000
_cell.length_b   1.000
_cell.length_c   1.000
_cell.angle_alpha   90.00
_cell.angle_beta   90.00
_cell.angle_gamma   90.00
#
_symmetry.space_group_name_H-M   'P 1'
#
loop_
_entity.id
_entity.type
_entity.pdbx_description
1 polymer ?
#
loop_
_entity_poly.entity_id
_entity_poly.type
_entity_poly.pdbx_seq_one_letter_code
_entity_poly.pdbx_strand_id
1 'polypeptide(L)'
;MKKVFSSIRDNHDTIFKALLFFITLFIIVYSFPRQINFEYEYSKGKPWLQETIITSFDFPILKTQEQLQKEREEIINDNLPIFSFDENIFQQKGVEFVQNFEQKWSEDRKIKKDKGFTFFNLFGLKKQANQSRKYSVANYGLSILDYLYTNGIVQLSDEFQWKEEGSQVLLQKENVAEKQELDNLFTINSAVDYINSLSKLSLQESDFIVPLLLEALSQNVFYDKQASEKMLSYELDNIVSTRGMLQKGQIIIQKGELVNEDKYQILSSYQREFENQHWSKASVSFVLLGQVLLVFVAFLIFFLFLQQYRPEILQDSTKVTLILLLIVSMIVLTSFTLKWNANFLYLIPFCISPILLKAFFDTRLALFTHLITILIIGFIVPNGFEFVYLQLIAGIVSILTVLQMYKRAHLFVSAIKIVGIYWLTYFALEITHEGSIVHINLVQFLYFAGSG
;
A
#
# COMPACT_ATOMS: atom_id res chain seq x y z
N MET A 1 27.87 53.40 15.58
CA MET A 1 27.24 53.07 14.28
C MET A 1 28.09 53.50 13.08
N LYS A 2 28.59 54.80 12.94
CA LYS A 2 29.37 55.21 11.75
C LYS A 2 30.65 54.40 11.51
N LYS A 3 31.43 53.99 12.55
CA LYS A 3 32.63 53.13 12.40
C LYS A 3 32.30 51.69 11.92
N VAL A 4 31.14 51.15 12.29
CA VAL A 4 30.68 49.81 11.80
C VAL A 4 30.29 49.90 10.34
N PHE A 5 29.59 50.95 9.90
CA PHE A 5 29.20 51.16 8.51
C PHE A 5 30.42 51.45 7.58
N SER A 6 31.45 52.17 8.04
CA SER A 6 32.66 52.35 7.25
C SER A 6 33.43 51.03 7.10
N SER A 7 33.60 50.26 8.17
CA SER A 7 34.26 48.95 8.13
C SER A 7 33.54 47.93 7.24
N ILE A 8 32.19 47.96 7.19
CA ILE A 8 31.40 47.13 6.28
C ILE A 8 31.63 47.55 4.81
N ARG A 9 31.71 48.85 4.53
CA ARG A 9 31.92 49.36 3.19
C ARG A 9 33.34 49.04 2.67
N ASP A 10 34.35 49.14 3.53
CA ASP A 10 35.75 48.90 3.18
C ASP A 10 36.03 47.37 3.00
N ASN A 11 35.26 46.49 3.64
CA ASN A 11 35.39 45.04 3.54
C ASN A 11 34.23 44.38 2.80
N HIS A 12 33.48 45.13 1.99
CA HIS A 12 32.27 44.66 1.33
C HIS A 12 32.52 43.35 0.52
N ASP A 13 33.59 43.28 -0.26
CA ASP A 13 33.95 42.11 -1.05
C ASP A 13 34.27 40.86 -0.22
N THR A 14 34.95 41.06 0.91
CA THR A 14 35.27 39.94 1.81
C THR A 14 34.04 39.43 2.54
N ILE A 15 33.16 40.35 2.98
CA ILE A 15 31.89 39.99 3.60
C ILE A 15 30.96 39.28 2.62
N PHE A 16 30.90 39.78 1.40
CA PHE A 16 30.08 39.15 0.33
C PHE A 16 30.55 37.72 0.02
N LYS A 17 31.85 37.48 -0.12
CA LYS A 17 32.42 36.13 -0.35
C LYS A 17 32.16 35.21 0.84
N ALA A 18 32.36 35.67 2.06
CA ALA A 18 32.05 34.91 3.27
C ALA A 18 30.57 34.50 3.31
N LEU A 19 29.67 35.43 3.00
CA LEU A 19 28.23 35.19 2.95
C LEU A 19 27.88 34.18 1.86
N LEU A 20 28.50 34.28 0.68
CA LEU A 20 28.34 33.31 -0.41
C LEU A 20 28.75 31.89 0.02
N PHE A 21 29.91 31.73 0.65
CA PHE A 21 30.34 30.42 1.16
C PHE A 21 29.37 29.89 2.22
N PHE A 22 28.85 30.78 3.09
CA PHE A 22 27.89 30.38 4.13
C PHE A 22 26.54 29.93 3.54
N ILE A 23 26.01 30.67 2.56
CA ILE A 23 24.77 30.31 1.86
C ILE A 23 24.97 29.00 1.12
N THR A 24 26.08 28.81 0.44
CA THR A 24 26.43 27.59 -0.27
C THR A 24 26.46 26.40 0.69
N LEU A 25 27.14 26.51 1.82
CA LEU A 25 27.21 25.50 2.86
C LEU A 25 25.79 25.13 3.35
N PHE A 26 24.97 26.15 3.62
CA PHE A 26 23.61 25.96 4.09
C PHE A 26 22.76 25.20 3.08
N ILE A 27 22.80 25.57 1.79
CA ILE A 27 22.04 24.89 0.72
C ILE A 27 22.50 23.43 0.58
N ILE A 28 23.80 23.18 0.63
CA ILE A 28 24.36 21.84 0.52
C ILE A 28 23.93 20.97 1.70
N VAL A 29 24.07 21.46 2.94
CA VAL A 29 23.64 20.71 4.13
C VAL A 29 22.12 20.47 4.12
N TYR A 30 21.33 21.41 3.61
CA TYR A 30 19.90 21.23 3.43
C TYR A 30 19.55 20.13 2.42
N SER A 31 20.42 19.93 1.43
CA SER A 31 20.26 18.91 0.38
C SER A 31 20.63 17.50 0.81
N PHE A 32 21.30 17.33 1.95
CA PHE A 32 21.65 16.02 2.49
C PHE A 32 20.41 15.23 2.92
N PRO A 33 20.41 13.90 2.76
CA PRO A 33 19.40 13.06 3.38
C PRO A 33 19.49 13.19 4.90
N ARG A 34 18.35 13.38 5.54
CA ARG A 34 18.27 13.50 7.00
C ARG A 34 18.08 12.18 7.70
N GLN A 35 17.94 11.11 6.94
CA GLN A 35 17.76 9.75 7.44
C GLN A 35 19.13 9.14 7.74
N ILE A 36 19.21 8.40 8.84
CA ILE A 36 20.33 7.50 9.09
C ILE A 36 20.09 6.32 8.17
N ASN A 37 20.91 6.19 7.12
CA ASN A 37 20.78 5.11 6.19
C ASN A 37 21.17 3.79 6.88
N PHE A 38 20.39 2.76 6.61
CA PHE A 38 20.79 1.40 6.94
C PHE A 38 22.07 1.06 6.14
N GLU A 39 23.13 0.70 6.83
CA GLU A 39 24.48 0.62 6.27
C GLU A 39 24.66 -0.55 5.27
N TYR A 40 23.72 -1.49 5.27
CA TYR A 40 23.85 -2.73 4.53
C TYR A 40 22.99 -2.72 3.27
N GLU A 41 23.61 -3.00 2.14
CA GLU A 41 22.94 -3.23 0.87
C GLU A 41 22.63 -4.71 0.70
N TYR A 42 21.39 -5.02 0.31
CA TYR A 42 20.96 -6.38 0.08
C TYR A 42 19.99 -6.48 -1.09
N SER A 43 20.08 -7.59 -1.80
CA SER A 43 19.23 -7.89 -2.94
C SER A 43 18.71 -9.31 -2.83
N LYS A 44 17.44 -9.51 -3.17
CA LYS A 44 16.81 -10.82 -3.20
C LYS A 44 17.54 -11.75 -4.18
N GLY A 45 17.80 -12.96 -3.76
CA GLY A 45 18.48 -13.97 -4.57
C GLY A 45 20.02 -13.88 -4.60
N LYS A 46 20.62 -12.88 -3.91
CA LYS A 46 22.09 -12.76 -3.80
C LYS A 46 22.58 -13.25 -2.44
N PRO A 47 23.84 -13.75 -2.37
CA PRO A 47 24.44 -14.10 -1.10
C PRO A 47 24.75 -12.84 -0.28
N TRP A 48 24.56 -12.94 1.05
CA TRP A 48 24.91 -11.88 1.98
C TRP A 48 26.44 -11.86 2.19
N LEU A 49 27.12 -10.88 1.62
CA LEU A 49 28.60 -10.80 1.65
C LEU A 49 29.16 -10.03 2.85
N GLN A 50 28.30 -9.37 3.60
CA GLN A 50 28.67 -8.52 4.71
C GLN A 50 28.72 -9.30 6.03
N GLU A 51 28.95 -8.63 7.14
CA GLU A 51 28.99 -9.27 8.46
C GLU A 51 27.63 -9.82 8.89
N THR A 52 27.63 -10.81 9.78
CA THR A 52 26.40 -11.38 10.36
C THR A 52 25.61 -10.29 11.09
N ILE A 53 24.33 -10.12 10.74
CA ILE A 53 23.44 -9.18 11.44
C ILE A 53 22.74 -9.90 12.58
N ILE A 54 22.89 -9.31 13.77
CA ILE A 54 22.15 -9.68 14.98
C ILE A 54 21.24 -8.51 15.36
N THR A 55 20.01 -8.80 15.74
CA THR A 55 19.06 -7.75 16.13
C THR A 55 19.52 -6.97 17.35
N SER A 56 19.51 -5.65 17.27
CA SER A 56 19.86 -4.76 18.40
C SER A 56 18.65 -4.46 19.30
N PHE A 57 17.44 -4.73 18.81
CA PHE A 57 16.15 -4.45 19.45
C PHE A 57 15.10 -5.43 18.95
N ASP A 58 13.96 -5.48 19.65
CA ASP A 58 12.79 -6.24 19.21
C ASP A 58 12.07 -5.52 18.08
N PHE A 59 11.68 -6.23 17.03
CA PHE A 59 10.95 -5.62 15.92
C PHE A 59 9.94 -6.57 15.28
N PRO A 60 8.80 -6.04 14.79
CA PRO A 60 7.81 -6.82 14.06
C PRO A 60 8.26 -7.07 12.62
N ILE A 61 8.02 -8.28 12.12
CA ILE A 61 8.20 -8.61 10.70
C ILE A 61 6.95 -8.19 9.95
N LEU A 62 7.07 -7.22 9.06
CA LEU A 62 5.98 -6.70 8.26
C LEU A 62 5.60 -7.66 7.13
N LYS A 63 4.31 -7.85 6.88
CA LYS A 63 3.81 -8.57 5.71
C LYS A 63 4.11 -7.78 4.42
N THR A 64 4.35 -8.49 3.31
CA THR A 64 4.46 -7.86 2.00
C THR A 64 3.09 -7.36 1.51
N GLN A 65 3.09 -6.45 0.53
CA GLN A 65 1.84 -5.99 -0.08
C GLN A 65 1.06 -7.14 -0.74
N GLU A 66 1.77 -8.11 -1.33
CA GLU A 66 1.16 -9.31 -1.92
C GLU A 66 0.48 -10.19 -0.86
N GLN A 67 1.13 -10.39 0.30
CA GLN A 67 0.55 -11.14 1.42
C GLN A 67 -0.70 -10.44 1.98
N LEU A 68 -0.66 -9.11 2.15
CA LEU A 68 -1.79 -8.33 2.62
C LEU A 68 -2.95 -8.35 1.60
N GLN A 69 -2.63 -8.26 0.32
CA GLN A 69 -3.62 -8.31 -0.74
C GLN A 69 -4.30 -9.69 -0.80
N LYS A 70 -3.52 -10.76 -0.72
CA LYS A 70 -4.04 -12.13 -0.68
C LYS A 70 -4.97 -12.36 0.51
N GLU A 71 -4.58 -11.90 1.70
CA GLU A 71 -5.39 -12.02 2.91
C GLU A 71 -6.69 -11.22 2.80
N ARG A 72 -6.65 -10.04 2.16
CA ARG A 72 -7.87 -9.27 1.85
C ARG A 72 -8.79 -10.00 0.88
N GLU A 73 -8.24 -10.61 -0.15
CA GLU A 73 -9.02 -11.38 -1.12
C GLU A 73 -9.63 -12.63 -0.47
N GLU A 74 -8.91 -13.31 0.41
CA GLU A 74 -9.42 -14.44 1.19
C GLU A 74 -10.59 -13.99 2.07
N ILE A 75 -10.46 -12.89 2.84
CA ILE A 75 -11.55 -12.35 3.66
C ILE A 75 -12.77 -11.98 2.81
N ILE A 76 -12.58 -11.33 1.67
CA ILE A 76 -13.68 -10.94 0.77
C ILE A 76 -14.40 -12.19 0.21
N ASN A 77 -13.63 -13.22 -0.15
CA ASN A 77 -14.19 -14.45 -0.72
C ASN A 77 -14.90 -15.32 0.32
N ASP A 78 -14.39 -15.36 1.54
CA ASP A 78 -14.94 -16.16 2.65
C ASP A 78 -16.03 -15.40 3.42
N ASN A 79 -16.25 -14.10 3.11
CA ASN A 79 -17.27 -13.30 3.78
C ASN A 79 -18.66 -13.85 3.47
N LEU A 80 -19.39 -14.18 4.53
CA LEU A 80 -20.75 -14.69 4.45
C LEU A 80 -21.75 -13.53 4.59
N PRO A 81 -22.75 -13.44 3.71
CA PRO A 81 -23.79 -12.43 3.81
C PRO A 81 -24.66 -12.65 5.05
N ILE A 82 -25.03 -11.55 5.70
CA ILE A 82 -25.88 -11.59 6.90
C ILE A 82 -27.33 -11.39 6.48
N PHE A 83 -28.18 -12.25 7.00
CA PHE A 83 -29.64 -12.18 6.85
C PHE A 83 -30.26 -11.98 8.22
N SER A 84 -31.16 -11.03 8.35
CA SER A 84 -31.96 -10.79 9.55
C SER A 84 -33.23 -11.64 9.52
N PHE A 85 -33.50 -12.29 10.64
CA PHE A 85 -34.72 -13.11 10.85
C PHE A 85 -35.69 -12.34 11.74
N ASP A 86 -36.91 -12.08 11.25
CA ASP A 86 -37.97 -11.38 12.02
C ASP A 86 -39.04 -12.36 12.47
N GLU A 87 -39.03 -12.67 13.78
CA GLU A 87 -40.00 -13.54 14.41
C GLU A 87 -41.41 -12.92 14.54
N ASN A 88 -41.50 -11.59 14.53
CA ASN A 88 -42.79 -10.91 14.70
C ASN A 88 -43.70 -11.12 13.49
N ILE A 89 -43.12 -11.38 12.29
CA ILE A 89 -43.88 -11.60 11.06
C ILE A 89 -44.78 -12.84 11.20
N PHE A 90 -44.24 -13.91 11.76
CA PHE A 90 -45.07 -15.10 12.05
C PHE A 90 -46.23 -14.81 12.98
N GLN A 91 -46.00 -14.05 14.06
CA GLN A 91 -47.06 -13.69 14.99
C GLN A 91 -48.16 -12.86 14.30
N GLN A 92 -47.78 -11.88 13.52
CA GLN A 92 -48.73 -11.04 12.76
C GLN A 92 -49.53 -11.87 11.74
N LYS A 93 -48.82 -12.66 10.93
CA LYS A 93 -49.44 -13.48 9.86
C LYS A 93 -50.26 -14.63 10.39
N GLY A 94 -49.88 -15.23 11.52
CA GLY A 94 -50.67 -16.23 12.24
C GLY A 94 -52.00 -15.67 12.76
N VAL A 95 -51.99 -14.46 13.32
CA VAL A 95 -53.25 -13.79 13.73
C VAL A 95 -54.11 -13.44 12.53
N GLU A 96 -53.53 -12.90 11.46
CA GLU A 96 -54.24 -12.61 10.21
C GLU A 96 -54.85 -13.86 9.58
N PHE A 97 -54.11 -14.95 9.53
CA PHE A 97 -54.63 -16.26 9.07
C PHE A 97 -55.84 -16.72 9.89
N VAL A 98 -55.79 -16.65 11.22
CA VAL A 98 -56.91 -17.07 12.11
C VAL A 98 -58.15 -16.21 11.85
N GLN A 99 -57.99 -14.89 11.71
CA GLN A 99 -59.09 -13.97 11.44
C GLN A 99 -59.73 -14.25 10.06
N ASN A 100 -58.94 -14.38 9.02
CA ASN A 100 -59.41 -14.69 7.67
C ASN A 100 -60.05 -16.09 7.62
N PHE A 101 -59.48 -17.07 8.34
CA PHE A 101 -60.05 -18.40 8.48
C PHE A 101 -61.44 -18.36 9.13
N GLU A 102 -61.61 -17.63 10.23
CA GLU A 102 -62.90 -17.51 10.94
C GLU A 102 -63.95 -16.83 10.10
N GLN A 103 -63.58 -15.77 9.37
CA GLN A 103 -64.48 -15.09 8.45
C GLN A 103 -64.95 -16.00 7.31
N LYS A 104 -64.00 -16.59 6.56
CA LYS A 104 -64.31 -17.47 5.43
C LYS A 104 -65.09 -18.74 5.86
N TRP A 105 -64.75 -19.31 7.04
CA TRP A 105 -65.47 -20.45 7.58
C TRP A 105 -66.92 -20.13 7.93
N SER A 106 -67.21 -18.91 8.38
CA SER A 106 -68.57 -18.45 8.67
C SER A 106 -69.39 -18.18 7.38
N GLU A 107 -68.76 -17.69 6.33
CA GLU A 107 -69.37 -17.38 5.00
C GLU A 107 -69.73 -18.69 4.26
N ASP A 108 -68.81 -19.66 4.23
CA ASP A 108 -69.10 -20.98 3.55
C ASP A 108 -70.29 -21.68 4.16
N ARG A 109 -70.52 -21.50 5.46
CA ARG A 109 -71.70 -22.01 6.13
C ARG A 109 -73.00 -21.26 5.75
N LYS A 110 -72.95 -19.97 5.53
CA LYS A 110 -74.15 -19.22 5.12
C LYS A 110 -74.57 -19.71 3.74
N ILE A 111 -73.64 -19.91 2.82
CA ILE A 111 -73.91 -20.37 1.45
C ILE A 111 -74.44 -21.81 1.44
N LYS A 112 -73.94 -22.70 2.28
CA LYS A 112 -74.36 -24.09 2.40
C LYS A 112 -75.72 -24.21 3.08
N LYS A 113 -76.11 -23.25 3.93
CA LYS A 113 -77.42 -23.18 4.59
C LYS A 113 -78.54 -22.75 3.61
N ASP A 114 -78.23 -21.88 2.66
CA ASP A 114 -79.17 -21.39 1.63
C ASP A 114 -79.40 -22.42 0.50
N LYS A 115 -78.54 -23.41 0.32
CA LYS A 115 -78.67 -24.42 -0.72
C LYS A 115 -79.19 -25.77 -0.24
N GLY A 116 -79.52 -25.93 1.07
CA GLY A 116 -79.88 -27.23 1.66
C GLY A 116 -81.05 -27.14 2.60
N PHE A 117 -82.28 -27.03 2.05
CA PHE A 117 -83.49 -27.36 2.77
C PHE A 117 -83.61 -28.90 2.77
N THR A 118 -83.13 -29.56 3.81
CA THR A 118 -83.44 -30.98 4.08
C THR A 118 -83.52 -31.24 5.57
N PHE A 119 -84.69 -31.62 5.94
CA PHE A 119 -85.24 -32.29 7.11
C PHE A 119 -84.24 -33.29 7.72
N PHE A 120 -83.53 -32.91 8.77
CA PHE A 120 -83.01 -33.78 9.84
C PHE A 120 -82.22 -32.94 10.86
N ASN A 121 -82.94 -32.22 11.72
CA ASN A 121 -82.38 -31.68 12.97
C ASN A 121 -82.74 -32.63 14.10
N LEU A 122 -81.96 -33.68 14.25
CA LEU A 122 -82.01 -34.48 15.50
C LEU A 122 -80.57 -34.68 16.00
N PHE A 123 -80.34 -34.24 17.22
CA PHE A 123 -79.17 -34.41 18.09
C PHE A 123 -78.00 -33.40 17.91
N GLY A 124 -77.74 -32.69 19.05
CA GLY A 124 -76.68 -31.72 19.25
C GLY A 124 -75.22 -32.21 19.00
N LEU A 125 -75.08 -33.46 18.62
CA LEU A 125 -73.75 -34.06 18.24
C LEU A 125 -73.11 -33.47 17.02
N LYS A 126 -73.86 -32.93 16.03
CA LYS A 126 -73.32 -32.31 14.81
C LYS A 126 -72.68 -30.95 15.10
N LYS A 127 -73.10 -30.21 16.16
CA LYS A 127 -72.54 -28.92 16.48
C LYS A 127 -71.17 -29.07 17.15
N GLN A 128 -70.99 -30.08 17.96
CA GLN A 128 -69.74 -30.39 18.66
C GLN A 128 -68.68 -30.99 17.71
N ALA A 129 -69.07 -31.94 16.83
CA ALA A 129 -68.21 -32.52 15.82
C ALA A 129 -67.70 -31.48 14.79
N ASN A 130 -68.57 -30.52 14.40
CA ASN A 130 -68.20 -29.44 13.49
C ASN A 130 -67.28 -28.37 14.12
N GLN A 131 -67.41 -28.15 15.42
CA GLN A 131 -66.54 -27.23 16.16
C GLN A 131 -65.16 -27.87 16.37
N SER A 132 -65.11 -29.15 16.72
CA SER A 132 -63.84 -29.92 16.77
C SER A 132 -63.11 -29.93 15.42
N ARG A 133 -63.82 -30.14 14.33
CA ARG A 133 -63.25 -30.11 12.97
C ARG A 133 -62.73 -28.73 12.57
N LYS A 134 -63.44 -27.65 12.92
CA LYS A 134 -62.97 -26.26 12.70
C LYS A 134 -61.61 -26.02 13.37
N TYR A 135 -61.48 -26.38 14.63
CA TYR A 135 -60.23 -26.20 15.38
C TYR A 135 -59.10 -27.07 14.84
N SER A 136 -59.40 -28.33 14.44
CA SER A 136 -58.41 -29.23 13.87
C SER A 136 -57.83 -28.68 12.55
N VAL A 137 -58.67 -28.15 11.65
CA VAL A 137 -58.22 -27.58 10.35
C VAL A 137 -57.47 -26.28 10.58
N ALA A 138 -57.93 -25.41 11.48
CA ALA A 138 -57.22 -24.15 11.83
C ALA A 138 -55.83 -24.42 12.41
N ASN A 139 -55.75 -25.34 13.40
CA ASN A 139 -54.50 -25.72 14.02
C ASN A 139 -53.52 -26.37 13.03
N TYR A 140 -54.03 -27.18 12.09
CA TYR A 140 -53.21 -27.75 11.01
C TYR A 140 -52.64 -26.65 10.11
N GLY A 141 -53.45 -25.66 9.73
CA GLY A 141 -52.97 -24.52 8.96
C GLY A 141 -51.89 -23.70 9.71
N LEU A 142 -52.12 -23.44 11.03
CA LEU A 142 -51.10 -22.78 11.85
C LEU A 142 -49.80 -23.58 11.97
N SER A 143 -49.88 -24.91 12.10
CA SER A 143 -48.67 -25.76 12.14
C SER A 143 -47.87 -25.76 10.84
N ILE A 144 -48.53 -25.57 9.70
CA ILE A 144 -47.86 -25.39 8.41
C ILE A 144 -47.13 -24.03 8.35
N LEU A 145 -47.82 -22.98 8.75
CA LEU A 145 -47.22 -21.65 8.83
C LEU A 145 -46.06 -21.63 9.82
N ASP A 146 -46.22 -22.20 11.01
CA ASP A 146 -45.17 -22.32 12.00
C ASP A 146 -43.93 -23.02 11.44
N TYR A 147 -44.11 -24.15 10.77
CA TYR A 147 -43.02 -24.87 10.10
C TYR A 147 -42.29 -24.02 9.05
N LEU A 148 -43.03 -23.33 8.17
CA LEU A 148 -42.44 -22.49 7.12
C LEU A 148 -41.71 -21.29 7.71
N TYR A 149 -42.31 -20.61 8.66
CA TYR A 149 -41.73 -19.43 9.29
C TYR A 149 -40.56 -19.75 10.21
N THR A 150 -40.56 -20.88 10.90
CA THR A 150 -39.46 -21.34 11.75
C THR A 150 -38.21 -21.68 10.92
N ASN A 151 -38.40 -22.32 9.76
CA ASN A 151 -37.30 -22.56 8.82
C ASN A 151 -36.82 -21.28 8.12
N GLY A 152 -37.71 -20.29 7.99
CA GLY A 152 -37.43 -19.01 7.38
C GLY A 152 -37.80 -18.95 5.89
N ILE A 153 -38.53 -17.89 5.53
CA ILE A 153 -38.90 -17.58 4.14
C ILE A 153 -38.09 -16.37 3.69
N VAL A 154 -37.09 -16.61 2.82
CA VAL A 154 -36.12 -15.62 2.41
C VAL A 154 -36.63 -14.77 1.23
N GLN A 155 -36.29 -13.48 1.29
CA GLN A 155 -36.43 -12.59 0.14
C GLN A 155 -35.19 -12.69 -0.74
N LEU A 156 -35.36 -13.19 -1.95
CA LEU A 156 -34.35 -13.12 -3.00
C LEU A 156 -34.41 -11.72 -3.62
N SER A 157 -33.43 -10.87 -3.34
CA SER A 157 -33.30 -9.56 -3.98
C SER A 157 -32.29 -9.61 -5.13
N ASP A 158 -32.51 -8.84 -6.18
CA ASP A 158 -31.60 -8.69 -7.33
C ASP A 158 -30.25 -8.08 -6.92
N GLU A 159 -30.18 -7.44 -5.76
CA GLU A 159 -28.95 -6.82 -5.22
C GLU A 159 -27.92 -7.85 -4.72
N PHE A 160 -28.35 -9.07 -4.44
CA PHE A 160 -27.48 -10.14 -3.99
C PHE A 160 -27.23 -11.12 -5.16
N GLN A 161 -25.98 -11.14 -5.66
CA GLN A 161 -25.58 -12.16 -6.64
C GLN A 161 -25.49 -13.50 -5.93
N TRP A 162 -26.48 -14.34 -6.13
CA TRP A 162 -26.57 -15.68 -5.57
C TRP A 162 -25.41 -16.51 -6.10
N LYS A 163 -24.47 -16.85 -5.21
CA LYS A 163 -23.47 -17.86 -5.50
C LYS A 163 -24.19 -19.24 -5.59
N GLU A 164 -23.55 -20.19 -6.22
CA GLU A 164 -24.02 -21.53 -6.53
C GLU A 164 -24.79 -22.25 -5.38
N GLU A 165 -25.56 -23.31 -5.70
CA GLU A 165 -26.20 -24.20 -4.74
C GLU A 165 -25.23 -24.60 -3.62
N GLY A 166 -25.69 -24.57 -2.34
CA GLY A 166 -24.88 -24.82 -1.16
C GLY A 166 -24.21 -23.60 -0.55
N SER A 167 -24.53 -22.38 -1.01
CA SER A 167 -24.01 -21.16 -0.42
C SER A 167 -24.40 -21.02 1.05
N GLN A 168 -23.40 -20.75 1.91
CA GLN A 168 -23.62 -20.50 3.32
C GLN A 168 -23.97 -19.02 3.58
N VAL A 169 -24.82 -18.79 4.56
CA VAL A 169 -25.22 -17.46 5.02
C VAL A 169 -25.17 -17.38 6.53
N LEU A 170 -25.05 -16.18 7.07
CA LEU A 170 -25.21 -15.91 8.50
C LEU A 170 -26.65 -15.46 8.75
N LEU A 171 -27.44 -16.31 9.42
CA LEU A 171 -28.79 -15.96 9.82
C LEU A 171 -28.77 -15.37 11.23
N GLN A 172 -29.08 -14.09 11.34
CA GLN A 172 -29.14 -13.37 12.61
C GLN A 172 -30.56 -13.49 13.18
N LYS A 173 -30.69 -14.24 14.28
CA LYS A 173 -31.89 -14.32 15.11
C LYS A 173 -31.62 -13.54 16.41
N GLU A 174 -32.36 -12.47 16.66
CA GLU A 174 -32.11 -11.55 17.76
C GLU A 174 -30.65 -11.05 17.78
N ASN A 175 -29.83 -11.51 18.75
CA ASN A 175 -28.45 -11.12 18.93
C ASN A 175 -27.45 -12.27 18.59
N VAL A 176 -27.91 -13.37 18.02
CA VAL A 176 -27.07 -14.53 17.68
C VAL A 176 -27.10 -14.73 16.19
N ALA A 177 -25.90 -14.83 15.58
CA ALA A 177 -25.74 -15.17 14.18
C ALA A 177 -25.30 -16.63 14.05
N GLU A 178 -26.07 -17.43 13.32
CA GLU A 178 -25.80 -18.84 13.06
C GLU A 178 -25.50 -19.06 11.58
N LYS A 179 -24.50 -19.90 11.29
CA LYS A 179 -24.23 -20.32 9.91
C LYS A 179 -25.32 -21.30 9.46
N GLN A 180 -25.93 -21.00 8.34
CA GLN A 180 -26.96 -21.84 7.74
C GLN A 180 -26.74 -21.93 6.21
N GLU A 181 -27.05 -23.10 5.63
CA GLU A 181 -27.09 -23.24 4.19
C GLU A 181 -28.36 -22.56 3.66
N LEU A 182 -28.20 -21.79 2.59
CA LEU A 182 -29.29 -21.06 1.97
C LEU A 182 -30.42 -22.00 1.49
N ASP A 183 -30.03 -23.20 1.05
CA ASP A 183 -30.97 -24.22 0.55
C ASP A 183 -31.91 -24.74 1.64
N ASN A 184 -31.59 -24.55 2.92
CA ASN A 184 -32.45 -24.88 4.04
C ASN A 184 -33.56 -23.85 4.30
N LEU A 185 -33.47 -22.67 3.66
CA LEU A 185 -34.49 -21.62 3.72
C LEU A 185 -35.49 -21.78 2.60
N PHE A 186 -36.74 -21.48 2.87
CA PHE A 186 -37.77 -21.43 1.85
C PHE A 186 -37.70 -20.12 1.06
N THR A 187 -37.84 -20.20 -0.25
CA THR A 187 -38.25 -19.04 -1.05
C THR A 187 -39.77 -18.96 -1.05
N ILE A 188 -40.36 -17.84 -1.44
CA ILE A 188 -41.82 -17.74 -1.60
C ILE A 188 -42.33 -18.85 -2.53
N ASN A 189 -41.63 -19.11 -3.64
CA ASN A 189 -42.03 -20.15 -4.59
C ASN A 189 -41.96 -21.56 -3.98
N SER A 190 -40.88 -21.92 -3.30
CA SER A 190 -40.77 -23.24 -2.67
C SER A 190 -41.74 -23.40 -1.49
N ALA A 191 -42.09 -22.33 -0.77
CA ALA A 191 -43.15 -22.36 0.23
C ALA A 191 -44.53 -22.58 -0.38
N VAL A 192 -44.83 -21.98 -1.53
CA VAL A 192 -46.06 -22.21 -2.33
C VAL A 192 -46.12 -23.65 -2.78
N ASP A 193 -45.02 -24.18 -3.34
CA ASP A 193 -44.96 -25.59 -3.79
C ASP A 193 -45.13 -26.56 -2.62
N TYR A 194 -44.54 -26.26 -1.46
CA TYR A 194 -44.72 -27.04 -0.24
C TYR A 194 -46.19 -27.06 0.19
N ILE A 195 -46.89 -25.94 0.23
CA ILE A 195 -48.31 -25.84 0.60
C ILE A 195 -49.16 -26.65 -0.41
N ASN A 196 -48.89 -26.51 -1.70
CA ASN A 196 -49.64 -27.24 -2.73
C ASN A 196 -49.40 -28.75 -2.68
N SER A 197 -48.23 -29.21 -2.19
CA SER A 197 -47.90 -30.64 -2.07
C SER A 197 -48.56 -31.36 -0.88
N LEU A 198 -49.27 -30.61 0.00
CA LEU A 198 -49.88 -31.16 1.22
C LEU A 198 -51.03 -32.11 0.90
N SER A 199 -50.76 -33.39 0.82
CA SER A 199 -51.72 -34.45 0.47
C SER A 199 -52.56 -34.99 1.64
N LYS A 200 -52.39 -34.48 2.86
CA LYS A 200 -53.05 -34.98 4.10
C LYS A 200 -54.46 -34.48 4.30
N LEU A 201 -54.90 -33.50 3.51
CA LEU A 201 -56.22 -32.92 3.62
C LEU A 201 -57.21 -33.57 2.65
N SER A 202 -58.49 -33.62 3.02
CA SER A 202 -59.55 -33.96 2.05
C SER A 202 -59.62 -32.85 0.98
N LEU A 203 -60.02 -33.19 -0.26
CA LEU A 203 -60.14 -32.22 -1.37
C LEU A 203 -60.91 -30.93 -0.95
N GLN A 204 -61.99 -31.07 -0.17
CA GLN A 204 -62.77 -29.93 0.33
C GLN A 204 -62.04 -29.06 1.35
N GLU A 205 -61.15 -29.68 2.15
CA GLU A 205 -60.36 -28.95 3.14
C GLU A 205 -59.17 -28.27 2.51
N SER A 206 -58.54 -28.91 1.51
CA SER A 206 -57.43 -28.30 0.72
C SER A 206 -57.94 -27.09 -0.07
N ASP A 207 -59.08 -27.22 -0.80
CA ASP A 207 -59.65 -26.08 -1.54
C ASP A 207 -60.03 -24.88 -0.64
N PHE A 208 -60.27 -25.12 0.65
CA PHE A 208 -60.58 -24.06 1.62
C PHE A 208 -59.33 -23.44 2.26
N ILE A 209 -58.39 -24.27 2.69
CA ILE A 209 -57.26 -23.77 3.54
C ILE A 209 -56.07 -23.30 2.71
N VAL A 210 -55.80 -23.89 1.53
CA VAL A 210 -54.66 -23.53 0.69
C VAL A 210 -54.69 -22.03 0.28
N PRO A 211 -55.81 -21.46 -0.19
CA PRO A 211 -55.86 -20.01 -0.49
C PRO A 211 -55.57 -19.11 0.70
N LEU A 212 -55.98 -19.53 1.93
CA LEU A 212 -55.72 -18.79 3.15
C LEU A 212 -54.26 -18.88 3.58
N LEU A 213 -53.62 -20.05 3.41
CA LEU A 213 -52.20 -20.21 3.66
C LEU A 213 -51.37 -19.38 2.71
N LEU A 214 -51.70 -19.37 1.41
CA LEU A 214 -51.03 -18.58 0.42
C LEU A 214 -51.16 -17.08 0.65
N GLU A 215 -52.33 -16.63 1.11
CA GLU A 215 -52.58 -15.23 1.52
C GLU A 215 -51.77 -14.82 2.74
N ALA A 216 -51.52 -15.77 3.66
CA ALA A 216 -50.72 -15.54 4.88
C ALA A 216 -49.20 -15.70 4.66
N LEU A 217 -48.74 -16.07 3.47
CA LEU A 217 -47.31 -16.16 3.19
C LEU A 217 -46.66 -14.77 3.05
N SER A 218 -45.56 -14.60 3.76
CA SER A 218 -44.70 -13.41 3.66
C SER A 218 -43.26 -13.80 3.97
N GLN A 219 -42.33 -13.02 3.50
CA GLN A 219 -40.91 -13.21 3.86
C GLN A 219 -40.69 -12.79 5.31
N ASN A 220 -39.83 -13.51 6.03
CA ASN A 220 -39.36 -13.17 7.36
C ASN A 220 -37.84 -13.24 7.50
N VAL A 221 -37.15 -13.48 6.39
CA VAL A 221 -35.68 -13.46 6.30
C VAL A 221 -35.27 -12.45 5.25
N PHE A 222 -34.52 -11.43 5.63
CA PHE A 222 -34.12 -10.32 4.77
C PHE A 222 -32.61 -10.16 4.75
N TYR A 223 -32.04 -9.87 3.58
CA TYR A 223 -30.63 -9.53 3.46
C TYR A 223 -30.34 -8.21 4.19
N ASP A 224 -29.45 -8.27 5.19
CA ASP A 224 -28.97 -7.08 5.89
C ASP A 224 -27.66 -6.61 5.28
N LYS A 225 -27.79 -5.69 4.32
CA LYS A 225 -26.64 -5.09 3.63
C LYS A 225 -25.74 -4.32 4.59
N GLN A 226 -26.32 -3.57 5.53
CA GLN A 226 -25.52 -2.74 6.46
C GLN A 226 -24.71 -3.60 7.42
N ALA A 227 -25.31 -4.65 7.96
CA ALA A 227 -24.61 -5.59 8.85
C ALA A 227 -23.51 -6.33 8.09
N SER A 228 -23.78 -6.79 6.87
CA SER A 228 -22.81 -7.48 6.01
C SER A 228 -21.61 -6.60 5.65
N GLU A 229 -21.85 -5.36 5.21
CA GLU A 229 -20.77 -4.40 4.90
C GLU A 229 -19.97 -4.00 6.14
N LYS A 230 -20.65 -3.82 7.28
CA LYS A 230 -20.00 -3.49 8.54
C LYS A 230 -19.12 -4.63 9.05
N MET A 231 -19.57 -5.86 8.94
CA MET A 231 -18.78 -7.04 9.32
C MET A 231 -17.55 -7.18 8.42
N LEU A 232 -17.73 -7.07 7.11
CA LEU A 232 -16.62 -7.11 6.15
C LEU A 232 -15.60 -6.00 6.41
N SER A 233 -16.06 -4.76 6.62
CA SER A 233 -15.16 -3.65 6.95
C SER A 233 -14.39 -3.90 8.24
N TYR A 234 -15.03 -4.41 9.25
CA TYR A 234 -14.40 -4.76 10.53
C TYR A 234 -13.32 -5.84 10.37
N GLU A 235 -13.57 -6.88 9.59
CA GLU A 235 -12.57 -7.92 9.32
C GLU A 235 -11.39 -7.39 8.50
N LEU A 236 -11.66 -6.55 7.49
CA LEU A 236 -10.62 -5.90 6.69
C LEU A 236 -9.75 -4.92 7.50
N ASP A 237 -10.36 -4.17 8.41
CA ASP A 237 -9.65 -3.22 9.28
C ASP A 237 -8.81 -3.93 10.35
N ASN A 238 -9.17 -5.14 10.72
CA ASN A 238 -8.44 -5.98 11.68
C ASN A 238 -7.31 -6.82 11.06
N ILE A 239 -7.03 -6.67 9.77
CA ILE A 239 -5.89 -7.33 9.14
C ILE A 239 -4.59 -6.87 9.81
N VAL A 240 -3.91 -7.81 10.46
CA VAL A 240 -2.65 -7.55 11.12
C VAL A 240 -1.54 -7.39 10.07
N SER A 241 -0.90 -6.23 10.04
CA SER A 241 0.18 -5.90 9.11
C SER A 241 1.49 -6.64 9.37
N THR A 242 1.57 -7.42 10.46
CA THR A 242 2.76 -8.15 10.88
C THR A 242 2.51 -9.65 10.87
N ARG A 243 3.54 -10.46 10.58
CA ARG A 243 3.46 -11.92 10.63
C ARG A 243 4.19 -12.56 11.81
N GLY A 244 4.92 -11.75 12.60
CA GLY A 244 5.68 -12.23 13.76
C GLY A 244 6.58 -11.13 14.31
N MET A 245 7.41 -11.50 15.31
CA MET A 245 8.37 -10.59 15.98
C MET A 245 9.71 -11.28 16.10
N LEU A 246 10.80 -10.58 15.78
CA LEU A 246 12.15 -11.00 16.15
C LEU A 246 12.58 -10.28 17.42
N GLN A 247 13.18 -11.05 18.34
CA GLN A 247 13.67 -10.54 19.61
C GLN A 247 15.14 -10.10 19.50
N LYS A 248 15.53 -9.13 20.31
CA LYS A 248 16.90 -8.68 20.45
C LYS A 248 17.85 -9.85 20.69
N GLY A 249 18.99 -9.85 20.00
CA GLY A 249 20.01 -10.88 20.08
C GLY A 249 19.82 -12.07 19.13
N GLN A 250 18.72 -12.11 18.37
CA GLN A 250 18.51 -13.13 17.33
C GLN A 250 19.30 -12.79 16.06
N ILE A 251 19.79 -13.82 15.38
CA ILE A 251 20.50 -13.66 14.10
C ILE A 251 19.47 -13.47 12.98
N ILE A 252 19.59 -12.39 12.23
CA ILE A 252 18.78 -12.14 11.04
C ILE A 252 19.34 -12.91 9.86
N ILE A 253 20.63 -12.69 9.55
CA ILE A 253 21.32 -13.31 8.41
C ILE A 253 22.81 -13.47 8.73
N GLN A 254 23.39 -14.57 8.26
CA GLN A 254 24.82 -14.84 8.42
C GLN A 254 25.59 -14.51 7.14
N LYS A 255 26.89 -14.21 7.29
CA LYS A 255 27.77 -13.99 6.13
C LYS A 255 27.80 -15.24 5.24
N GLY A 256 27.58 -15.07 3.94
CA GLY A 256 27.51 -16.14 2.95
C GLY A 256 26.12 -16.75 2.78
N GLU A 257 25.15 -16.43 3.64
CA GLU A 257 23.78 -16.93 3.56
C GLU A 257 23.04 -16.27 2.38
N LEU A 258 22.21 -17.04 1.65
CA LEU A 258 21.42 -16.51 0.55
C LEU A 258 20.25 -15.65 1.07
N VAL A 259 20.09 -14.46 0.53
CA VAL A 259 18.94 -13.58 0.82
C VAL A 259 17.71 -14.11 0.08
N ASN A 260 17.04 -15.11 0.66
CA ASN A 260 15.76 -15.59 0.16
C ASN A 260 14.62 -14.62 0.47
N GLU A 261 13.38 -14.93 0.04
CA GLU A 261 12.20 -14.08 0.26
C GLU A 261 11.99 -13.73 1.74
N ASP A 262 12.04 -14.73 2.61
CA ASP A 262 11.84 -14.54 4.05
C ASP A 262 12.92 -13.65 4.66
N LYS A 263 14.18 -13.89 4.32
CA LYS A 263 15.31 -13.07 4.81
C LYS A 263 15.23 -11.64 4.28
N TYR A 264 14.81 -11.45 3.03
CA TYR A 264 14.60 -10.14 2.45
C TYR A 264 13.51 -9.37 3.20
N GLN A 265 12.38 -10.02 3.50
CA GLN A 265 11.28 -9.44 4.26
C GLN A 265 11.69 -9.07 5.70
N ILE A 266 12.46 -9.94 6.36
CA ILE A 266 13.00 -9.68 7.71
C ILE A 266 13.97 -8.50 7.68
N LEU A 267 14.91 -8.47 6.71
CA LEU A 267 15.88 -7.39 6.56
C LEU A 267 15.20 -6.05 6.26
N SER A 268 14.18 -6.02 5.39
CA SER A 268 13.43 -4.81 5.08
C SER A 268 12.63 -4.30 6.28
N SER A 269 12.08 -5.20 7.09
CA SER A 269 11.38 -4.85 8.33
C SER A 269 12.35 -4.32 9.38
N TYR A 270 13.53 -4.94 9.51
CA TYR A 270 14.59 -4.48 10.41
C TYR A 270 15.13 -3.11 10.00
N GLN A 271 15.39 -2.90 8.71
CA GLN A 271 15.81 -1.61 8.17
C GLN A 271 14.82 -0.50 8.52
N ARG A 272 13.53 -0.74 8.26
CA ARG A 272 12.47 0.25 8.55
C ARG A 272 12.40 0.59 10.03
N GLU A 273 12.50 -0.40 10.89
CA GLU A 273 12.46 -0.17 12.35
C GLU A 273 13.75 0.46 12.87
N PHE A 274 14.91 0.08 12.33
CA PHE A 274 16.19 0.71 12.61
C PHE A 274 16.17 2.21 12.28
N GLU A 275 15.65 2.57 11.12
CA GLU A 275 15.48 3.96 10.70
C GLU A 275 14.53 4.71 11.65
N ASN A 276 13.42 4.09 12.06
CA ASN A 276 12.44 4.68 12.99
C ASN A 276 13.02 4.93 14.38
N GLN A 277 13.73 3.97 14.95
CA GLN A 277 14.29 4.07 16.31
C GLN A 277 15.42 5.10 16.41
N HIS A 278 16.21 5.25 15.35
CA HIS A 278 17.30 6.23 15.32
C HIS A 278 16.81 7.67 15.02
N TRP A 279 15.52 7.87 14.81
CA TRP A 279 14.91 9.18 14.58
C TRP A 279 14.68 10.01 15.85
N SER A 280 15.47 9.79 16.91
CA SER A 280 15.39 10.65 18.09
C SER A 280 15.89 12.07 17.74
N LYS A 281 15.31 13.11 18.35
CA LYS A 281 15.73 14.52 18.13
C LYS A 281 17.24 14.74 18.40
N ALA A 282 17.80 14.00 19.34
CA ALA A 282 19.23 14.06 19.66
C ALA A 282 20.08 13.50 18.52
N SER A 283 19.72 12.33 17.96
CA SER A 283 20.44 11.70 16.84
C SER A 283 20.44 12.57 15.59
N VAL A 284 19.30 13.18 15.25
CA VAL A 284 19.18 14.10 14.11
C VAL A 284 20.11 15.32 14.26
N SER A 285 20.25 15.87 15.48
CA SER A 285 21.14 17.01 15.73
C SER A 285 22.62 16.64 15.56
N PHE A 286 23.03 15.47 16.00
CA PHE A 286 24.41 14.98 15.81
C PHE A 286 24.71 14.66 14.34
N VAL A 287 23.77 14.06 13.60
CA VAL A 287 23.92 13.83 12.16
C VAL A 287 24.07 15.15 11.42
N LEU A 288 23.22 16.13 11.72
CA LEU A 288 23.30 17.46 11.10
C LEU A 288 24.65 18.13 11.42
N LEU A 289 25.14 18.05 12.65
CA LEU A 289 26.45 18.57 13.03
C LEU A 289 27.56 17.87 12.23
N GLY A 290 27.51 16.55 12.07
CA GLY A 290 28.45 15.80 11.24
C GLY A 290 28.43 16.23 9.77
N GLN A 291 27.23 16.41 9.19
CA GLN A 291 27.06 16.90 7.82
C GLN A 291 27.63 18.31 7.64
N VAL A 292 27.35 19.22 8.57
CA VAL A 292 27.90 20.58 8.55
C VAL A 292 29.42 20.52 8.59
N LEU A 293 30.00 19.73 9.48
CA LEU A 293 31.45 19.64 9.66
C LEU A 293 32.12 19.04 8.41
N LEU A 294 31.51 18.02 7.79
CA LEU A 294 32.00 17.39 6.56
C LEU A 294 32.03 18.39 5.39
N VAL A 295 30.93 19.10 5.16
CA VAL A 295 30.85 20.12 4.10
C VAL A 295 31.79 21.26 4.40
N PHE A 296 31.88 21.71 5.66
CA PHE A 296 32.80 22.77 6.08
C PHE A 296 34.27 22.42 5.80
N VAL A 297 34.71 21.18 6.13
CA VAL A 297 36.08 20.71 5.85
C VAL A 297 36.34 20.67 4.36
N ALA A 298 35.40 20.17 3.56
CA ALA A 298 35.55 20.16 2.10
C ALA A 298 35.69 21.55 1.50
N PHE A 299 34.87 22.50 1.98
CA PHE A 299 34.96 23.90 1.57
C PHE A 299 36.21 24.62 2.12
N LEU A 300 36.66 24.27 3.30
CA LEU A 300 37.92 24.80 3.85
C LEU A 300 39.11 24.39 2.98
N ILE A 301 39.17 23.11 2.59
CA ILE A 301 40.21 22.58 1.66
C ILE A 301 40.11 23.32 0.32
N PHE A 302 38.89 23.51 -0.20
CA PHE A 302 38.64 24.22 -1.45
C PHE A 302 39.10 25.70 -1.35
N PHE A 303 38.79 26.37 -0.28
CA PHE A 303 39.23 27.76 0.00
C PHE A 303 40.75 27.87 0.09
N LEU A 304 41.42 26.96 0.82
CA LEU A 304 42.88 26.91 0.91
C LEU A 304 43.53 26.65 -0.45
N PHE A 305 42.93 25.78 -1.26
CA PHE A 305 43.39 25.59 -2.62
C PHE A 305 43.29 26.86 -3.47
N LEU A 306 42.17 27.58 -3.43
CA LEU A 306 42.02 28.85 -4.15
C LEU A 306 43.02 29.90 -3.63
N GLN A 307 43.20 30.01 -2.34
CA GLN A 307 44.12 30.97 -1.72
C GLN A 307 45.59 30.73 -2.14
N GLN A 308 46.00 29.44 -2.15
CA GLN A 308 47.39 29.07 -2.43
C GLN A 308 47.69 29.04 -3.92
N TYR A 309 46.78 28.55 -4.75
CA TYR A 309 47.09 28.28 -6.18
C TYR A 309 46.35 29.19 -7.15
N ARG A 310 45.27 29.87 -6.73
CA ARG A 310 44.44 30.73 -7.60
C ARG A 310 43.95 32.00 -6.88
N PRO A 311 44.82 32.81 -6.30
CA PRO A 311 44.44 34.02 -5.56
C PRO A 311 43.67 35.02 -6.46
N GLU A 312 43.94 35.05 -7.77
CA GLU A 312 43.27 35.90 -8.76
C GLU A 312 41.76 35.56 -8.91
N ILE A 313 41.38 34.29 -8.69
CA ILE A 313 40.01 33.88 -8.71
C ILE A 313 39.31 34.29 -7.40
N LEU A 314 40.00 34.13 -6.27
CA LEU A 314 39.47 34.47 -4.98
C LEU A 314 39.23 36.00 -4.84
N GLN A 315 40.02 36.84 -5.56
CA GLN A 315 39.81 38.28 -5.59
C GLN A 315 38.56 38.69 -6.40
N ASP A 316 38.17 37.93 -7.41
CA ASP A 316 37.01 38.22 -8.28
C ASP A 316 35.75 37.52 -7.75
N SER A 317 34.84 38.29 -7.16
CA SER A 317 33.57 37.77 -6.62
C SER A 317 32.70 37.07 -7.64
N THR A 318 32.74 37.51 -8.93
CA THR A 318 31.95 36.91 -10.01
C THR A 318 32.44 35.48 -10.34
N LYS A 319 33.78 35.29 -10.38
CA LYS A 319 34.37 33.97 -10.62
C LYS A 319 34.08 32.99 -9.49
N VAL A 320 34.22 33.45 -8.24
CA VAL A 320 33.86 32.64 -7.05
C VAL A 320 32.40 32.25 -7.10
N THR A 321 31.50 33.21 -7.40
CA THR A 321 30.06 32.91 -7.50
C THR A 321 29.76 31.88 -8.57
N LEU A 322 30.37 31.94 -9.75
CA LEU A 322 30.18 30.96 -10.83
C LEU A 322 30.58 29.55 -10.39
N ILE A 323 31.74 29.43 -9.73
CA ILE A 323 32.24 28.13 -9.26
C ILE A 323 31.30 27.53 -8.20
N LEU A 324 30.92 28.34 -7.18
CA LEU A 324 30.03 27.89 -6.13
C LEU A 324 28.64 27.53 -6.68
N LEU A 325 28.13 28.28 -7.66
CA LEU A 325 26.87 28.01 -8.32
C LEU A 325 26.90 26.66 -9.07
N LEU A 326 28.00 26.33 -9.76
CA LEU A 326 28.17 25.03 -10.42
C LEU A 326 28.19 23.88 -9.40
N ILE A 327 28.91 24.02 -8.29
CA ILE A 327 28.92 23.03 -7.20
C ILE A 327 27.50 22.80 -6.67
N VAL A 328 26.82 23.89 -6.28
CA VAL A 328 25.46 23.84 -5.72
C VAL A 328 24.47 23.23 -6.70
N SER A 329 24.54 23.64 -7.99
CA SER A 329 23.61 23.14 -8.99
C SER A 329 23.68 21.61 -9.16
N MET A 330 24.90 21.05 -9.17
CA MET A 330 25.10 19.59 -9.26
C MET A 330 24.58 18.87 -8.01
N ILE A 331 24.85 19.40 -6.82
CA ILE A 331 24.39 18.79 -5.56
C ILE A 331 22.87 18.85 -5.43
N VAL A 332 22.26 20.00 -5.74
CA VAL A 332 20.80 20.17 -5.67
C VAL A 332 20.11 19.29 -6.72
N LEU A 333 20.63 19.22 -7.94
CA LEU A 333 20.11 18.35 -8.99
C LEU A 333 20.16 16.87 -8.57
N THR A 334 21.26 16.44 -7.96
CA THR A 334 21.41 15.09 -7.42
C THR A 334 20.39 14.82 -6.32
N SER A 335 20.27 15.71 -5.34
CA SER A 335 19.32 15.57 -4.24
C SER A 335 17.87 15.53 -4.73
N PHE A 336 17.53 16.33 -5.73
CA PHE A 336 16.20 16.33 -6.35
C PHE A 336 15.92 15.00 -7.07
N THR A 337 16.88 14.52 -7.86
CA THR A 337 16.76 13.25 -8.60
C THR A 337 16.58 12.07 -7.67
N LEU A 338 17.34 12.01 -6.56
CA LEU A 338 17.22 10.95 -5.56
C LEU A 338 15.84 10.93 -4.87
N LYS A 339 15.25 12.11 -4.64
CA LYS A 339 13.89 12.20 -4.07
C LYS A 339 12.81 11.73 -5.04
N TRP A 340 13.04 11.88 -6.33
CA TRP A 340 12.08 11.46 -7.35
C TRP A 340 12.25 9.97 -7.70
N ASN A 341 13.45 9.58 -8.17
CA ASN A 341 13.78 8.18 -8.45
C ASN A 341 15.30 8.01 -8.53
N ALA A 342 15.86 7.20 -7.62
CA ALA A 342 17.29 6.95 -7.53
C ALA A 342 17.89 6.35 -8.84
N ASN A 343 17.09 5.62 -9.63
CA ASN A 343 17.55 5.02 -10.89
C ASN A 343 18.02 6.06 -11.92
N PHE A 344 17.49 7.28 -11.87
CA PHE A 344 17.88 8.37 -12.77
C PHE A 344 19.15 9.11 -12.37
N LEU A 345 19.80 8.70 -11.27
CA LEU A 345 21.03 9.31 -10.78
C LEU A 345 22.11 9.39 -11.89
N TYR A 346 22.29 8.32 -12.63
CA TYR A 346 23.29 8.20 -13.66
C TYR A 346 22.93 8.89 -14.99
N LEU A 347 21.75 9.48 -15.08
CA LEU A 347 21.34 10.33 -16.20
C LEU A 347 21.86 11.77 -16.04
N ILE A 348 22.26 12.16 -14.82
CA ILE A 348 22.77 13.51 -14.53
C ILE A 348 24.13 13.69 -15.22
N PRO A 349 24.31 14.74 -16.05
CA PRO A 349 25.55 14.96 -16.79
C PRO A 349 26.61 15.62 -15.90
N PHE A 350 27.20 14.88 -14.98
CA PHE A 350 28.22 15.41 -14.05
C PHE A 350 29.46 15.95 -14.74
N CYS A 351 29.79 15.41 -15.94
CA CYS A 351 30.93 15.87 -16.74
C CYS A 351 30.77 17.29 -17.26
N ILE A 352 29.57 17.87 -17.28
CA ILE A 352 29.37 19.27 -17.72
C ILE A 352 30.14 20.24 -16.77
N SER A 353 30.14 20.00 -15.47
CA SER A 353 30.78 20.88 -14.48
C SER A 353 32.27 21.02 -14.74
N PRO A 354 33.10 19.97 -14.83
CA PRO A 354 34.52 20.10 -15.11
C PRO A 354 34.81 20.60 -16.55
N ILE A 355 33.97 20.33 -17.53
CA ILE A 355 34.09 20.87 -18.89
C ILE A 355 33.91 22.39 -18.87
N LEU A 356 32.86 22.89 -18.23
CA LEU A 356 32.63 24.33 -18.13
C LEU A 356 33.75 25.05 -17.36
N LEU A 357 34.17 24.49 -16.24
CA LEU A 357 35.24 25.06 -15.45
C LEU A 357 36.56 25.12 -16.23
N LYS A 358 36.85 24.12 -17.03
CA LYS A 358 38.02 24.12 -17.90
C LYS A 358 37.89 25.13 -19.03
N ALA A 359 36.71 25.33 -19.58
CA ALA A 359 36.50 26.29 -20.66
C ALA A 359 36.69 27.75 -20.19
N PHE A 360 36.29 28.06 -18.97
CA PHE A 360 36.39 29.42 -18.38
C PHE A 360 37.64 29.67 -17.56
N PHE A 361 38.28 28.62 -17.05
CA PHE A 361 39.44 28.69 -16.19
C PHE A 361 40.55 27.76 -16.67
N ASP A 362 41.05 26.92 -15.77
CA ASP A 362 42.14 26.01 -16.11
C ASP A 362 41.87 24.57 -15.65
N THR A 363 42.69 23.65 -16.15
CA THR A 363 42.57 22.20 -15.85
C THR A 363 42.68 21.88 -14.36
N ARG A 364 43.57 22.58 -13.62
CA ARG A 364 43.78 22.29 -12.20
C ARG A 364 42.55 22.65 -11.35
N LEU A 365 41.98 23.82 -11.61
CA LEU A 365 40.77 24.27 -10.94
C LEU A 365 39.57 23.36 -11.26
N ALA A 366 39.40 23.02 -12.55
CA ALA A 366 38.34 22.14 -13.01
C ALA A 366 38.40 20.77 -12.31
N LEU A 367 39.59 20.15 -12.29
CA LEU A 367 39.80 18.87 -11.62
C LEU A 367 39.52 18.94 -10.11
N PHE A 368 40.05 19.96 -9.43
CA PHE A 368 39.91 20.08 -7.99
C PHE A 368 38.48 20.36 -7.58
N THR A 369 37.79 21.24 -8.29
CA THR A 369 36.38 21.53 -8.06
C THR A 369 35.49 20.31 -8.30
N HIS A 370 35.75 19.59 -9.38
CA HIS A 370 35.03 18.35 -9.68
C HIS A 370 35.20 17.31 -8.58
N LEU A 371 36.46 17.09 -8.14
CA LEU A 371 36.78 16.16 -7.05
C LEU A 371 36.01 16.51 -5.77
N ILE A 372 36.04 17.77 -5.33
CA ILE A 372 35.31 18.21 -4.13
C ILE A 372 33.80 18.01 -4.31
N THR A 373 33.26 18.34 -5.48
CA THR A 373 31.83 18.19 -5.77
C THR A 373 31.41 16.72 -5.67
N ILE A 374 32.14 15.82 -6.32
CA ILE A 374 31.83 14.38 -6.34
C ILE A 374 32.01 13.75 -4.95
N LEU A 375 33.03 14.16 -4.19
CA LEU A 375 33.19 13.71 -2.79
C LEU A 375 32.00 14.10 -1.92
N ILE A 376 31.49 15.32 -2.03
CA ILE A 376 30.31 15.75 -1.29
C ILE A 376 29.07 14.95 -1.70
N ILE A 377 28.88 14.77 -3.03
CA ILE A 377 27.75 13.99 -3.57
C ILE A 377 27.82 12.53 -3.14
N GLY A 378 29.03 11.95 -3.03
CA GLY A 378 29.26 10.58 -2.59
C GLY A 378 28.67 10.26 -1.20
N PHE A 379 28.51 11.27 -0.33
CA PHE A 379 27.82 11.12 0.96
C PHE A 379 26.30 11.26 0.87
N ILE A 380 25.78 11.70 -0.29
CA ILE A 380 24.34 11.90 -0.51
C ILE A 380 23.71 10.70 -1.22
N VAL A 381 24.49 10.06 -2.10
CA VAL A 381 24.00 8.99 -2.99
C VAL A 381 24.13 7.61 -2.34
N PRO A 382 23.23 6.65 -2.63
CA PRO A 382 23.46 5.25 -2.35
C PRO A 382 24.70 4.77 -3.16
N ASN A 383 25.40 3.76 -2.66
CA ASN A 383 26.64 3.24 -3.27
C ASN A 383 27.69 4.33 -3.52
N GLY A 384 27.91 5.18 -2.52
CA GLY A 384 28.73 6.37 -2.65
C GLY A 384 30.14 6.11 -3.18
N PHE A 385 30.77 4.97 -2.80
CA PHE A 385 32.10 4.62 -3.28
C PHE A 385 32.14 4.34 -4.79
N GLU A 386 31.20 3.53 -5.29
CA GLU A 386 31.08 3.22 -6.71
C GLU A 386 30.79 4.45 -7.54
N PHE A 387 29.84 5.27 -7.05
CA PHE A 387 29.49 6.54 -7.67
C PHE A 387 30.70 7.47 -7.77
N VAL A 388 31.43 7.68 -6.67
CA VAL A 388 32.61 8.55 -6.62
C VAL A 388 33.67 8.04 -7.61
N TYR A 389 33.96 6.74 -7.60
CA TYR A 389 34.95 6.14 -8.48
C TYR A 389 34.59 6.35 -9.96
N LEU A 390 33.35 6.05 -10.33
CA LEU A 390 32.84 6.18 -11.70
C LEU A 390 32.87 7.64 -12.17
N GLN A 391 32.34 8.57 -11.36
CA GLN A 391 32.28 9.98 -11.72
C GLN A 391 33.66 10.65 -11.75
N LEU A 392 34.58 10.23 -10.90
CA LEU A 392 35.94 10.74 -10.88
C LEU A 392 36.70 10.35 -12.17
N ILE A 393 36.63 9.10 -12.59
CA ILE A 393 37.23 8.61 -13.83
C ILE A 393 36.63 9.34 -15.04
N ALA A 394 35.31 9.43 -15.13
CA ALA A 394 34.62 10.12 -16.20
C ALA A 394 34.99 11.63 -16.26
N GLY A 395 35.05 12.27 -15.10
CA GLY A 395 35.46 13.68 -15.01
C GLY A 395 36.88 13.93 -15.43
N ILE A 396 37.84 13.07 -15.07
CA ILE A 396 39.23 13.16 -15.54
C ILE A 396 39.28 13.04 -17.08
N VAL A 397 38.58 12.04 -17.65
CA VAL A 397 38.55 11.86 -19.10
C VAL A 397 37.90 13.04 -19.81
N SER A 398 36.81 13.60 -19.23
CA SER A 398 36.15 14.78 -19.78
C SER A 398 37.11 15.98 -19.84
N ILE A 399 37.87 16.21 -18.77
CA ILE A 399 38.88 17.26 -18.74
C ILE A 399 40.00 17.02 -19.77
N LEU A 400 40.48 15.81 -19.91
CA LEU A 400 41.55 15.48 -20.86
C LEU A 400 41.11 15.64 -22.34
N THR A 401 39.88 15.26 -22.64
CA THR A 401 39.36 15.30 -24.03
C THR A 401 39.04 16.72 -24.50
N VAL A 402 38.69 17.63 -23.59
CA VAL A 402 38.38 19.05 -23.87
C VAL A 402 39.62 19.90 -24.23
N LEU A 403 40.82 19.33 -24.14
CA LEU A 403 42.08 20.06 -24.47
C LEU A 403 42.17 20.57 -25.93
N GLN A 404 41.33 20.13 -26.87
CA GLN A 404 41.42 20.41 -28.29
C GLN A 404 40.16 21.03 -28.91
N MET A 405 39.38 21.83 -28.18
CA MET A 405 38.05 22.34 -28.58
C MET A 405 38.09 23.46 -29.64
N TYR A 406 38.94 23.42 -30.65
CA TYR A 406 38.88 24.40 -31.74
C TYR A 406 37.83 24.09 -32.83
N LYS A 407 37.26 22.88 -32.87
CA LYS A 407 36.27 22.48 -33.87
C LYS A 407 35.07 21.79 -33.21
N ARG A 408 33.86 22.06 -33.73
CA ARG A 408 32.59 21.44 -33.23
C ARG A 408 32.62 19.90 -33.27
N ALA A 409 33.32 19.30 -34.25
CA ALA A 409 33.50 17.86 -34.36
C ALA A 409 34.18 17.24 -33.12
N HIS A 410 35.08 17.98 -32.45
CA HIS A 410 35.75 17.48 -31.23
C HIS A 410 34.81 17.29 -30.03
N LEU A 411 33.70 18.05 -29.98
CA LEU A 411 32.68 17.86 -28.92
C LEU A 411 32.04 16.47 -29.02
N PHE A 412 31.65 16.05 -30.23
CA PHE A 412 31.07 14.71 -30.43
C PHE A 412 32.05 13.59 -30.09
N VAL A 413 33.32 13.76 -30.48
CA VAL A 413 34.38 12.80 -30.17
C VAL A 413 34.61 12.73 -28.65
N SER A 414 34.55 13.88 -27.96
CA SER A 414 34.66 13.92 -26.50
C SER A 414 33.48 13.23 -25.79
N ALA A 415 32.26 13.46 -26.25
CA ALA A 415 31.06 12.79 -25.74
C ALA A 415 31.15 11.26 -25.89
N ILE A 416 31.56 10.76 -27.08
CA ILE A 416 31.75 9.33 -27.33
C ILE A 416 32.81 8.73 -26.39
N LYS A 417 33.92 9.44 -26.16
CA LYS A 417 34.96 8.98 -25.22
C LYS A 417 34.46 8.94 -23.77
N ILE A 418 33.67 9.95 -23.34
CA ILE A 418 33.07 9.99 -22.00
C ILE A 418 32.08 8.82 -21.83
N VAL A 419 31.19 8.59 -22.80
CA VAL A 419 30.27 7.45 -22.77
C VAL A 419 31.03 6.12 -22.73
N GLY A 420 32.06 5.98 -23.56
CA GLY A 420 32.87 4.76 -23.58
C GLY A 420 33.57 4.46 -22.27
N ILE A 421 34.07 5.50 -21.56
CA ILE A 421 34.71 5.30 -20.27
C ILE A 421 33.69 5.02 -19.16
N TYR A 422 32.48 5.60 -19.21
CA TYR A 422 31.40 5.25 -18.32
C TYR A 422 31.03 3.77 -18.45
N TRP A 423 30.84 3.30 -19.68
CA TRP A 423 30.49 1.90 -19.94
C TRP A 423 31.60 0.94 -19.49
N LEU A 424 32.85 1.26 -19.78
CA LEU A 424 33.99 0.43 -19.39
C LEU A 424 34.11 0.34 -17.85
N THR A 425 34.00 1.50 -17.17
CA THR A 425 34.13 1.57 -15.71
C THR A 425 32.95 0.87 -15.02
N TYR A 426 31.72 1.09 -15.50
CA TYR A 426 30.54 0.42 -14.98
C TYR A 426 30.61 -1.10 -15.16
N PHE A 427 31.00 -1.55 -16.35
CA PHE A 427 31.19 -2.96 -16.64
C PHE A 427 32.24 -3.61 -15.73
N ALA A 428 33.37 -2.93 -15.48
CA ALA A 428 34.39 -3.41 -14.58
C ALA A 428 33.92 -3.52 -13.12
N LEU A 429 33.14 -2.51 -12.65
CA LEU A 429 32.56 -2.54 -11.30
C LEU A 429 31.55 -3.69 -11.14
N GLU A 430 30.65 -3.87 -12.09
CA GLU A 430 29.65 -4.96 -12.04
C GLU A 430 30.30 -6.34 -12.03
N ILE A 431 31.31 -6.58 -12.86
CA ILE A 431 32.06 -7.86 -12.83
C ILE A 431 32.73 -8.07 -11.48
N THR A 432 33.31 -7.01 -10.91
CA THR A 432 33.99 -7.11 -9.60
C THR A 432 33.04 -7.43 -8.47
N HIS A 433 31.81 -6.89 -8.53
CA HIS A 433 30.79 -7.10 -7.50
C HIS A 433 30.02 -8.42 -7.65
N GLU A 434 29.66 -8.77 -8.88
CA GLU A 434 28.77 -9.93 -9.12
C GLU A 434 29.54 -11.20 -9.49
N GLY A 435 30.80 -11.09 -9.89
CA GLY A 435 31.60 -12.25 -10.36
C GLY A 435 31.01 -12.92 -11.62
N SER A 436 30.00 -12.29 -12.27
CA SER A 436 29.25 -12.84 -13.40
C SER A 436 28.82 -11.73 -14.37
N ILE A 437 28.75 -12.07 -15.65
CA ILE A 437 28.31 -11.16 -16.73
C ILE A 437 26.76 -11.19 -16.90
N VAL A 438 26.09 -12.19 -16.31
CA VAL A 438 24.68 -12.53 -16.63
C VAL A 438 23.70 -11.51 -16.05
N HIS A 439 24.04 -10.79 -14.98
CA HIS A 439 23.14 -9.90 -14.26
C HIS A 439 23.33 -8.40 -14.53
N ILE A 440 24.11 -8.06 -15.56
CA ILE A 440 24.41 -6.66 -15.91
C ILE A 440 23.13 -5.94 -16.35
N ASN A 441 22.82 -4.81 -15.72
CA ASN A 441 21.66 -4.01 -16.05
C ASN A 441 21.89 -3.15 -17.30
N LEU A 442 21.39 -3.62 -18.44
CA LEU A 442 21.54 -2.92 -19.74
C LEU A 442 20.88 -1.53 -19.76
N VAL A 443 19.88 -1.28 -18.93
CA VAL A 443 19.21 0.04 -18.86
C VAL A 443 20.16 1.12 -18.33
N GLN A 444 21.08 0.77 -17.45
CA GLN A 444 22.07 1.73 -16.94
C GLN A 444 23.04 2.21 -18.01
N PHE A 445 23.37 1.38 -19.02
CA PHE A 445 24.17 1.83 -20.15
C PHE A 445 23.49 2.94 -20.95
N LEU A 446 22.16 2.89 -21.07
CA LEU A 446 21.38 3.98 -21.71
C LEU A 446 21.42 5.27 -20.88
N TYR A 447 21.37 5.17 -19.55
CA TYR A 447 21.50 6.35 -18.69
C TYR A 447 22.87 7.00 -18.82
N PHE A 448 23.93 6.23 -18.85
CA PHE A 448 25.29 6.75 -19.11
C PHE A 448 25.45 7.37 -20.49
N ALA A 449 24.81 6.80 -21.51
CA ALA A 449 24.80 7.39 -22.84
C ALA A 449 24.05 8.74 -22.87
N GLY A 450 23.00 8.91 -22.07
CA GLY A 450 22.30 10.18 -21.92
C GLY A 450 23.06 11.22 -21.09
N SER A 451 23.94 10.78 -20.18
CA SER A 451 24.77 11.65 -19.32
C SER A 451 26.05 12.16 -19.98
N GLY A 452 26.66 11.41 -20.90
CA GLY A 452 27.90 11.74 -21.60
C GLY A 452 27.69 12.59 -22.82
#